data_21a6adce2e3ecccb27b793d539ef832e
#
_entry.id   21a6adce2e3ecccb27b793d539ef832e
#
_cell.length_a   1.000
_cell.length_b   1.000
_cell.length_c   1.000
_cell.angle_alpha   90.00
_cell.angle_beta   90.00
_cell.angle_gamma   90.00
#
_symmetry.space_group_name_H-M   'P 1'
#
loop_
_entity.id
_entity.type
_entity.pdbx_description
1 polymer ?
#
loop_
_entity_poly.entity_id
_entity_poly.type
_entity_poly.pdbx_seq_one_letter_code
_entity_poly.pdbx_strand_id
1 'polypeptide(L)'
;MRSLGSYLTASVLSVVTAGMSVPAGSAAGAPEGMEEVVVEGRHEGPRMWTVRSGDHTLWILGTISPLPKKLVWQPDAVEEALKYTQEVVPAWPSYGIGANPITALRVYIAWRHLQKPPDNLPLRESLPPHLYARVEALRIRYAPHDNKIEQMRPMLAARELLTHVLDAAGLALHNEVQRDVLALAARHGVRVHQDKLRIDDPVDVIKDVGATPLASEVACLDAVVTLLESDLGNMQARARAWALGDVDALRQIPHADDRTACITAVSTSERVRNLIARAQDDWLVAVTDSLARNRGTLAVQSMERLLGEHGTLATLRARGYTIEGP
;
A
#
# COMPACT_ATOMS: atom_id res chain seq x y z
N MET A 1 13.99 23.58 44.88
CA MET A 1 14.97 23.23 45.94
C MET A 1 15.80 22.11 45.36
N ARG A 2 17.03 22.47 45.01
CA ARG A 2 18.34 21.93 45.51
C ARG A 2 18.52 20.46 45.15
N SER A 3 19.58 19.91 44.54
CA SER A 3 20.89 20.42 44.15
C SER A 3 21.70 19.19 43.73
N LEU A 4 22.50 19.27 42.69
CA LEU A 4 23.96 19.10 42.68
C LEU A 4 24.49 17.74 43.18
N GLY A 5 25.35 17.05 42.52
CA GLY A 5 26.71 17.30 42.08
C GLY A 5 27.27 15.97 41.52
N SER A 6 28.02 15.93 40.55
CA SER A 6 29.40 16.34 40.30
C SER A 6 30.48 15.34 40.74
N TYR A 7 31.43 15.21 39.82
CA TYR A 7 32.87 14.91 39.86
C TYR A 7 33.31 13.44 39.65
N LEU A 8 33.97 13.22 38.53
CA LEU A 8 35.41 13.23 38.22
C LEU A 8 36.15 12.00 38.81
N THR A 9 36.93 11.26 38.04
CA THR A 9 38.34 11.52 37.76
C THR A 9 38.90 10.49 36.78
N ALA A 10 39.85 10.98 36.00
CA ALA A 10 40.72 10.29 35.05
C ALA A 10 41.78 9.40 35.74
N SER A 11 42.26 8.40 35.02
CA SER A 11 43.66 7.94 35.23
C SER A 11 44.23 7.36 33.93
N VAL A 12 45.26 8.00 33.48
CA VAL A 12 46.22 7.62 32.46
C VAL A 12 47.12 6.52 32.96
N LEU A 13 47.34 5.47 32.13
CA LEU A 13 48.53 4.63 32.33
C LEU A 13 49.19 4.33 30.97
N SER A 14 50.32 4.96 30.76
CA SER A 14 51.25 4.72 29.67
C SER A 14 52.06 3.44 29.98
N VAL A 15 52.17 2.54 29.00
CA VAL A 15 53.24 1.52 29.00
C VAL A 15 54.04 1.66 27.69
N VAL A 16 55.29 2.05 27.86
CA VAL A 16 56.36 2.02 26.91
C VAL A 16 56.86 0.58 26.78
N THR A 17 56.94 0.05 25.55
CA THR A 17 57.81 -1.09 25.26
C THR A 17 58.59 -0.86 23.97
N ALA A 18 59.86 -1.16 24.12
CA ALA A 18 60.98 -0.85 23.24
C ALA A 18 60.91 -1.55 21.87
N GLY A 19 61.65 -0.95 20.94
CA GLY A 19 61.78 -1.32 19.55
C GLY A 19 62.47 -2.65 19.27
N MET A 20 62.07 -3.18 18.10
CA MET A 20 62.88 -4.09 17.29
C MET A 20 62.83 -3.65 15.86
N SER A 21 63.97 -3.21 15.33
CA SER A 21 64.15 -2.85 13.94
C SER A 21 64.23 -4.10 13.08
N VAL A 22 63.40 -4.21 12.05
CA VAL A 22 63.50 -5.22 10.98
C VAL A 22 63.81 -4.50 9.68
N PRO A 23 64.74 -5.02 8.86
CA PRO A 23 65.24 -4.30 7.69
C PRO A 23 64.24 -4.22 6.57
N ALA A 24 64.28 -3.12 5.83
CA ALA A 24 63.44 -2.81 4.67
C ALA A 24 63.72 -3.81 3.53
N GLY A 25 62.71 -4.61 3.22
CA GLY A 25 62.59 -5.34 1.96
C GLY A 25 61.91 -4.43 0.92
N SER A 26 62.48 -4.35 -0.27
CA SER A 26 61.97 -3.60 -1.41
C SER A 26 60.50 -3.91 -1.68
N ALA A 27 59.66 -2.91 -1.57
CA ALA A 27 58.28 -2.99 -2.02
C ALA A 27 58.24 -2.93 -3.54
N ALA A 28 57.81 -4.02 -4.17
CA ALA A 28 57.32 -4.01 -5.53
C ALA A 28 56.07 -3.11 -5.59
N GLY A 29 55.97 -2.28 -6.62
CA GLY A 29 54.91 -1.26 -6.77
C GLY A 29 53.54 -1.83 -6.58
N ALA A 30 52.77 -1.19 -5.69
CA ALA A 30 51.35 -1.38 -5.60
C ALA A 30 50.70 -0.94 -6.92
N PRO A 31 49.71 -1.69 -7.44
CA PRO A 31 48.94 -1.20 -8.57
C PRO A 31 48.26 0.10 -8.17
N GLU A 32 48.34 1.09 -9.05
CA GLU A 32 47.65 2.37 -8.93
C GLU A 32 46.18 2.08 -8.60
N GLY A 33 45.70 2.64 -7.48
CA GLY A 33 44.34 2.42 -7.02
C GLY A 33 43.38 2.81 -8.10
N MET A 34 42.56 1.85 -8.53
CA MET A 34 41.34 2.16 -9.22
C MET A 34 40.51 2.96 -8.23
N GLU A 35 40.35 4.24 -8.52
CA GLU A 35 39.40 5.10 -7.84
C GLU A 35 38.03 4.49 -8.11
N GLU A 36 37.42 3.90 -7.08
CA GLU A 36 36.08 3.37 -7.16
C GLU A 36 35.14 4.57 -7.38
N VAL A 37 34.82 4.84 -8.64
CA VAL A 37 33.81 5.81 -9.00
C VAL A 37 32.47 5.20 -8.60
N VAL A 38 32.04 5.44 -7.35
CA VAL A 38 30.66 5.19 -6.93
C VAL A 38 29.80 6.15 -7.73
N VAL A 39 29.32 5.69 -8.87
CA VAL A 39 28.21 6.35 -9.57
C VAL A 39 26.99 6.14 -8.70
N GLU A 40 26.71 7.05 -7.79
CA GLU A 40 25.41 7.19 -7.18
C GLU A 40 24.44 7.55 -8.32
N GLY A 41 23.91 6.53 -8.97
CA GLY A 41 22.86 6.69 -9.96
C GLY A 41 21.69 7.37 -9.26
N ARG A 42 21.34 8.58 -9.69
CA ARG A 42 20.13 9.26 -9.23
C ARG A 42 18.96 8.37 -9.65
N HIS A 43 18.32 7.70 -8.70
CA HIS A 43 17.17 6.89 -8.98
C HIS A 43 16.04 7.81 -9.44
N GLU A 44 15.45 7.50 -10.60
CA GLU A 44 14.43 8.34 -11.24
C GLU A 44 13.08 8.33 -10.48
N GLY A 45 12.96 7.49 -9.43
CA GLY A 45 11.73 7.30 -8.68
C GLY A 45 10.69 6.43 -9.42
N PRO A 46 9.47 6.35 -8.90
CA PRO A 46 8.43 5.53 -9.51
C PRO A 46 8.08 6.01 -10.91
N ARG A 47 7.96 5.07 -11.84
CA ARG A 47 7.65 5.39 -13.24
C ARG A 47 6.17 5.62 -13.46
N MET A 48 5.86 6.43 -14.48
CA MET A 48 4.51 6.75 -14.89
C MET A 48 4.26 6.29 -16.33
N TRP A 49 3.02 5.89 -16.60
CA TRP A 49 2.52 5.69 -17.98
C TRP A 49 2.02 6.99 -18.54
N THR A 50 2.29 7.22 -19.82
CA THR A 50 1.78 8.37 -20.57
C THR A 50 0.72 7.89 -21.56
N VAL A 51 -0.50 8.38 -21.44
CA VAL A 51 -1.61 8.10 -22.35
C VAL A 51 -1.90 9.37 -23.16
N ARG A 52 -1.96 9.23 -24.48
CA ARG A 52 -2.16 10.37 -25.39
C ARG A 52 -3.45 10.26 -26.18
N SER A 53 -4.09 11.42 -26.38
CA SER A 53 -5.24 11.62 -27.24
C SER A 53 -5.09 12.97 -27.95
N GLY A 54 -4.57 12.96 -29.17
CA GLY A 54 -4.19 14.21 -29.87
C GLY A 54 -3.13 14.99 -29.09
N ASP A 55 -3.41 16.25 -28.75
CA ASP A 55 -2.55 17.13 -27.95
C ASP A 55 -2.81 17.03 -26.42
N HIS A 56 -3.69 16.12 -26.01
CA HIS A 56 -4.01 15.86 -24.60
C HIS A 56 -3.16 14.73 -24.06
N THR A 57 -2.69 14.88 -22.81
CA THR A 57 -1.83 13.91 -22.13
C THR A 57 -2.40 13.56 -20.76
N LEU A 58 -2.46 12.25 -20.47
CA LEU A 58 -2.75 11.73 -19.15
C LEU A 58 -1.51 10.98 -18.65
N TRP A 59 -0.95 11.41 -17.54
CA TRP A 59 0.08 10.68 -16.80
C TRP A 59 -0.59 9.82 -15.74
N ILE A 60 -0.20 8.54 -15.66
CA ILE A 60 -0.74 7.62 -14.65
C ILE A 60 0.41 7.13 -13.77
N LEU A 61 0.40 7.52 -12.52
CA LEU A 61 1.29 6.98 -11.50
C LEU A 61 0.75 5.65 -10.97
N GLY A 62 1.47 4.56 -11.25
CA GLY A 62 1.18 3.26 -10.67
C GLY A 62 1.64 3.20 -9.21
N THR A 63 0.78 2.79 -8.28
CA THR A 63 1.12 2.59 -6.88
C THR A 63 1.00 1.13 -6.48
N ILE A 64 1.75 0.73 -5.46
CA ILE A 64 1.64 -0.59 -4.84
C ILE A 64 1.24 -0.46 -3.37
N SER A 65 0.79 -1.54 -2.78
CA SER A 65 0.50 -1.66 -1.35
C SER A 65 0.81 -3.10 -0.91
N PRO A 66 1.38 -3.30 0.28
CA PRO A 66 1.78 -2.29 1.28
C PRO A 66 3.08 -1.56 0.93
N LEU A 67 3.29 -0.41 1.54
CA LEU A 67 4.51 0.40 1.41
C LEU A 67 5.11 0.69 2.79
N PRO A 68 6.43 1.00 2.90
CA PRO A 68 7.04 1.43 4.15
C PRO A 68 6.33 2.66 4.73
N LYS A 69 6.10 2.68 6.05
CA LYS A 69 5.49 3.83 6.76
C LYS A 69 6.29 5.13 6.62
N LYS A 70 7.60 5.00 6.45
CA LYS A 70 8.53 6.12 6.22
C LYS A 70 9.15 5.97 4.83
N LEU A 71 8.29 5.90 3.82
CA LEU A 71 8.74 5.80 2.45
C LEU A 71 9.39 7.11 2.02
N VAL A 72 10.65 7.02 1.63
CA VAL A 72 11.32 8.10 0.88
C VAL A 72 11.30 7.69 -0.59
N TRP A 73 10.61 8.45 -1.41
CA TRP A 73 10.54 8.25 -2.85
C TRP A 73 10.81 9.56 -3.57
N GLN A 74 11.27 9.49 -4.81
CA GLN A 74 11.61 10.68 -5.60
C GLN A 74 10.37 11.13 -6.40
N PRO A 75 9.76 12.28 -6.06
CA PRO A 75 8.57 12.78 -6.75
C PRO A 75 8.87 13.59 -8.02
N ASP A 76 10.14 13.71 -8.43
CA ASP A 76 10.59 14.62 -9.48
C ASP A 76 9.75 14.49 -10.78
N ALA A 77 9.48 13.25 -11.21
CA ALA A 77 8.65 12.99 -12.39
C ALA A 77 7.18 13.44 -12.21
N VAL A 78 6.65 13.27 -11.00
CA VAL A 78 5.30 13.74 -10.65
C VAL A 78 5.25 15.27 -10.59
N GLU A 79 6.25 15.90 -9.96
CA GLU A 79 6.33 17.36 -9.90
C GLU A 79 6.49 17.98 -11.29
N GLU A 80 7.27 17.36 -12.17
CA GLU A 80 7.38 17.80 -13.56
C GLU A 80 6.04 17.70 -14.31
N ALA A 81 5.34 16.56 -14.19
CA ALA A 81 4.02 16.37 -14.79
C ALA A 81 3.00 17.39 -14.26
N LEU A 82 3.05 17.71 -12.96
CA LEU A 82 2.13 18.67 -12.33
C LEU A 82 2.22 20.08 -12.92
N LYS A 83 3.37 20.48 -13.47
CA LYS A 83 3.52 21.80 -14.13
C LYS A 83 2.60 21.95 -15.35
N TYR A 84 2.22 20.84 -16.00
CA TYR A 84 1.38 20.79 -17.18
C TYR A 84 -0.02 20.24 -16.90
N THR A 85 -0.31 19.91 -15.63
CA THR A 85 -1.54 19.26 -15.20
C THR A 85 -2.59 20.28 -14.77
N GLN A 86 -3.82 20.17 -15.24
CA GLN A 86 -4.96 20.96 -14.79
C GLN A 86 -5.80 20.23 -13.73
N GLU A 87 -5.73 18.90 -13.69
CA GLU A 87 -6.55 18.08 -12.79
C GLU A 87 -5.83 16.80 -12.37
N VAL A 88 -5.91 16.45 -11.09
CA VAL A 88 -5.43 15.17 -10.54
C VAL A 88 -6.62 14.26 -10.23
N VAL A 89 -6.59 13.03 -10.76
CA VAL A 89 -7.60 11.99 -10.47
C VAL A 89 -7.01 10.98 -9.50
N PRO A 90 -7.52 10.91 -8.25
CA PRO A 90 -7.02 9.95 -7.25
C PRO A 90 -7.43 8.51 -7.58
N ALA A 91 -6.71 7.52 -7.04
CA ALA A 91 -6.97 6.09 -7.27
C ALA A 91 -8.35 5.63 -6.77
N TRP A 92 -8.86 6.29 -5.77
CA TRP A 92 -10.15 5.98 -5.19
C TRP A 92 -11.02 7.22 -5.15
N PRO A 93 -12.27 7.13 -5.61
CA PRO A 93 -13.23 8.21 -5.43
C PRO A 93 -13.49 8.42 -3.94
N SER A 94 -13.82 9.65 -3.57
CA SER A 94 -14.37 9.89 -2.24
C SER A 94 -15.71 9.18 -2.11
N TYR A 95 -15.92 8.45 -1.04
CA TYR A 95 -17.22 7.85 -0.78
C TYR A 95 -18.16 8.89 -0.15
N GLY A 96 -19.32 9.09 -0.76
CA GLY A 96 -20.40 9.90 -0.22
C GLY A 96 -21.51 8.99 0.31
N ILE A 97 -21.65 8.92 1.62
CA ILE A 97 -22.92 8.45 2.21
C ILE A 97 -23.78 9.70 2.39
N GLY A 98 -24.98 9.70 1.77
CA GLY A 98 -25.97 10.76 1.99
C GLY A 98 -26.44 10.73 3.46
N ALA A 99 -25.60 11.26 4.35
CA ALA A 99 -25.78 11.10 5.78
C ALA A 99 -26.59 12.26 6.38
N ASN A 100 -27.89 12.05 6.55
CA ASN A 100 -28.57 12.68 7.67
C ASN A 100 -28.17 11.98 9.00
N PRO A 101 -28.36 12.61 10.17
CA PRO A 101 -27.97 12.01 11.46
C PRO A 101 -28.57 10.64 11.73
N ILE A 102 -29.77 10.38 11.22
CA ILE A 102 -30.47 9.09 11.39
C ILE A 102 -29.75 8.01 10.59
N THR A 103 -29.39 8.29 9.34
CA THR A 103 -28.63 7.35 8.51
C THR A 103 -27.26 7.08 9.12
N ALA A 104 -26.57 8.09 9.62
CA ALA A 104 -25.28 7.93 10.29
C ALA A 104 -25.38 7.00 11.52
N LEU A 105 -26.41 7.18 12.35
CA LEU A 105 -26.68 6.31 13.51
C LEU A 105 -26.98 4.87 13.06
N ARG A 106 -27.82 4.67 12.03
CA ARG A 106 -28.13 3.34 11.50
C ARG A 106 -26.89 2.64 10.93
N VAL A 107 -26.03 3.37 10.22
CA VAL A 107 -24.75 2.88 9.71
C VAL A 107 -23.84 2.46 10.87
N TYR A 108 -23.73 3.30 11.91
CA TYR A 108 -22.96 2.98 13.10
C TYR A 108 -23.47 1.69 13.80
N ILE A 109 -24.79 1.55 13.97
CA ILE A 109 -25.39 0.34 14.57
C ILE A 109 -25.11 -0.89 13.70
N ALA A 110 -25.30 -0.79 12.38
CA ALA A 110 -25.04 -1.89 11.45
C ALA A 110 -23.55 -2.30 11.47
N TRP A 111 -22.64 -1.31 11.50
CA TRP A 111 -21.21 -1.56 11.64
C TRP A 111 -20.84 -2.25 12.96
N ARG A 112 -21.46 -1.84 14.07
CA ARG A 112 -21.27 -2.50 15.38
C ARG A 112 -21.74 -3.95 15.37
N HIS A 113 -22.82 -4.25 14.66
CA HIS A 113 -23.28 -5.63 14.47
C HIS A 113 -22.34 -6.43 13.57
N LEU A 114 -21.83 -5.83 12.49
CA LEU A 114 -20.88 -6.48 11.60
C LEU A 114 -19.59 -6.90 12.33
N GLN A 115 -19.16 -6.15 13.34
CA GLN A 115 -17.95 -6.48 14.10
C GLN A 115 -18.07 -7.77 14.92
N LYS A 116 -19.28 -8.18 15.26
CA LYS A 116 -19.51 -9.40 16.03
C LYS A 116 -19.39 -10.64 15.14
N PRO A 117 -18.79 -11.73 15.67
CA PRO A 117 -18.76 -12.99 14.93
C PRO A 117 -20.17 -13.53 14.70
N PRO A 118 -20.39 -14.29 13.61
CA PRO A 118 -21.63 -15.03 13.41
C PRO A 118 -21.95 -15.89 14.64
N ASP A 119 -23.21 -15.92 15.05
CA ASP A 119 -23.68 -16.67 16.21
C ASP A 119 -22.96 -16.38 17.54
N ASN A 120 -22.21 -15.25 17.62
CA ASN A 120 -21.33 -14.87 18.74
C ASN A 120 -20.29 -15.93 19.11
N LEU A 121 -19.91 -16.79 18.16
CA LEU A 121 -18.87 -17.80 18.37
C LEU A 121 -17.48 -17.17 18.27
N PRO A 122 -16.58 -17.38 19.25
CA PRO A 122 -15.20 -16.92 19.17
C PRO A 122 -14.45 -17.60 18.01
N LEU A 123 -13.33 -17.01 17.56
CA LEU A 123 -12.55 -17.55 16.44
C LEU A 123 -12.15 -19.02 16.66
N ARG A 124 -11.77 -19.39 17.88
CA ARG A 124 -11.42 -20.78 18.22
C ARG A 124 -12.51 -21.80 17.86
N GLU A 125 -13.78 -21.41 17.98
CA GLU A 125 -14.91 -22.27 17.67
C GLU A 125 -15.38 -22.16 16.24
N SER A 126 -15.03 -21.06 15.57
CA SER A 126 -15.43 -20.76 14.18
C SER A 126 -14.43 -21.29 13.14
N LEU A 127 -13.19 -21.58 13.55
CA LEU A 127 -12.10 -21.96 12.65
C LEU A 127 -11.72 -23.45 12.77
N PRO A 128 -11.26 -24.05 11.66
CA PRO A 128 -10.56 -25.33 11.74
C PRO A 128 -9.37 -25.25 12.70
N PRO A 129 -9.09 -26.30 13.54
CA PRO A 129 -8.05 -26.24 14.57
C PRO A 129 -6.65 -25.87 14.05
N HIS A 130 -6.29 -26.34 12.85
CA HIS A 130 -5.00 -26.02 12.24
C HIS A 130 -4.88 -24.55 11.85
N LEU A 131 -5.95 -23.95 11.33
CA LEU A 131 -5.98 -22.52 10.98
C LEU A 131 -5.96 -21.67 12.26
N TYR A 132 -6.75 -22.05 13.27
CA TYR A 132 -6.75 -21.34 14.55
C TYR A 132 -5.36 -21.31 15.20
N ALA A 133 -4.62 -22.43 15.16
CA ALA A 133 -3.26 -22.48 15.69
C ALA A 133 -2.31 -21.48 14.97
N ARG A 134 -2.43 -21.34 13.65
CA ARG A 134 -1.64 -20.38 12.85
C ARG A 134 -2.03 -18.93 13.18
N VAL A 135 -3.31 -18.63 13.26
CA VAL A 135 -3.86 -17.33 13.68
C VAL A 135 -3.33 -16.94 15.06
N GLU A 136 -3.39 -17.87 16.02
CA GLU A 136 -2.96 -17.65 17.38
C GLU A 136 -1.43 -17.43 17.48
N ALA A 137 -0.64 -18.14 16.68
CA ALA A 137 0.80 -17.93 16.60
C ALA A 137 1.14 -16.51 16.11
N LEU A 138 0.44 -16.00 15.06
CA LEU A 138 0.59 -14.63 14.58
C LEU A 138 0.12 -13.62 15.63
N ARG A 139 -1.03 -13.86 16.27
CA ARG A 139 -1.57 -12.98 17.30
C ARG A 139 -0.60 -12.84 18.49
N ILE A 140 -0.09 -13.94 19.02
CA ILE A 140 0.88 -13.93 20.13
C ILE A 140 2.15 -13.16 19.75
N ARG A 141 2.62 -13.33 18.50
CA ARG A 141 3.86 -12.70 18.04
C ARG A 141 3.72 -11.20 17.77
N TYR A 142 2.61 -10.76 17.18
CA TYR A 142 2.47 -9.41 16.64
C TYR A 142 1.42 -8.55 17.35
N ALA A 143 0.47 -9.15 18.05
CA ALA A 143 -0.60 -8.49 18.75
C ALA A 143 -0.87 -9.13 20.15
N PRO A 144 0.16 -9.34 21.02
CA PRO A 144 0.02 -10.12 22.25
C PRO A 144 -1.01 -9.54 23.22
N HIS A 145 -1.30 -8.26 23.13
CA HIS A 145 -2.24 -7.57 24.03
C HIS A 145 -3.62 -7.32 23.38
N ASP A 146 -3.82 -7.70 22.12
CA ASP A 146 -5.10 -7.54 21.45
C ASP A 146 -5.97 -8.80 21.55
N ASN A 147 -6.74 -8.87 22.64
CA ASN A 147 -7.71 -9.95 22.84
C ASN A 147 -9.02 -9.75 22.05
N LYS A 148 -9.19 -8.62 21.36
CA LYS A 148 -10.41 -8.36 20.58
C LYS A 148 -10.46 -9.22 19.33
N ILE A 149 -9.30 -9.57 18.76
CA ILE A 149 -9.20 -10.42 17.56
C ILE A 149 -9.98 -11.72 17.75
N GLU A 150 -9.91 -12.35 18.95
CA GLU A 150 -10.62 -13.58 19.27
C GLU A 150 -12.15 -13.44 19.19
N GLN A 151 -12.67 -12.23 19.37
CA GLN A 151 -14.10 -11.92 19.37
C GLN A 151 -14.56 -11.30 18.04
N MET A 152 -13.72 -11.32 17.01
CA MET A 152 -14.05 -10.83 15.69
C MET A 152 -14.52 -11.96 14.78
N ARG A 153 -15.29 -11.61 13.76
CA ARG A 153 -15.55 -12.53 12.67
C ARG A 153 -14.28 -12.76 11.83
N PRO A 154 -14.11 -13.92 11.17
CA PRO A 154 -12.84 -14.31 10.54
C PRO A 154 -12.29 -13.25 9.57
N MET A 155 -13.14 -12.65 8.73
CA MET A 155 -12.74 -11.63 7.76
C MET A 155 -12.19 -10.35 8.43
N LEU A 156 -12.76 -9.93 9.56
CA LEU A 156 -12.26 -8.75 10.29
C LEU A 156 -11.00 -9.09 11.08
N ALA A 157 -10.90 -10.31 11.62
CA ALA A 157 -9.69 -10.81 12.25
C ALA A 157 -8.51 -10.87 11.25
N ALA A 158 -8.77 -11.28 10.00
CA ALA A 158 -7.77 -11.26 8.92
C ALA A 158 -7.19 -9.84 8.71
N ARG A 159 -8.07 -8.84 8.63
CA ARG A 159 -7.65 -7.44 8.47
C ARG A 159 -6.85 -6.93 9.67
N GLU A 160 -7.27 -7.27 10.89
CA GLU A 160 -6.60 -6.81 12.10
C GLU A 160 -5.21 -7.45 12.23
N LEU A 161 -5.09 -8.75 11.99
CA LEU A 161 -3.79 -9.44 11.95
C LEU A 161 -2.88 -8.85 10.87
N LEU A 162 -3.40 -8.63 9.66
CA LEU A 162 -2.64 -8.00 8.59
C LEU A 162 -2.10 -6.64 9.03
N THR A 163 -2.93 -5.83 9.68
CA THR A 163 -2.53 -4.51 10.17
C THR A 163 -1.40 -4.62 11.19
N HIS A 164 -1.53 -5.48 12.20
CA HIS A 164 -0.50 -5.67 13.25
C HIS A 164 0.82 -6.19 12.68
N VAL A 165 0.77 -7.18 11.78
CA VAL A 165 1.98 -7.77 11.19
C VAL A 165 2.70 -6.76 10.30
N LEU A 166 1.96 -6.04 9.44
CA LEU A 166 2.53 -5.00 8.59
C LEU A 166 3.11 -3.86 9.44
N ASP A 167 2.42 -3.46 10.50
CA ASP A 167 2.89 -2.45 11.44
C ASP A 167 4.23 -2.83 12.06
N ALA A 168 4.36 -4.07 12.53
CA ALA A 168 5.60 -4.61 13.07
C ALA A 168 6.72 -4.70 12.02
N ALA A 169 6.36 -4.97 10.76
CA ALA A 169 7.29 -4.97 9.63
C ALA A 169 7.65 -3.55 9.11
N GLY A 170 7.09 -2.50 9.72
CA GLY A 170 7.29 -1.11 9.29
C GLY A 170 6.56 -0.76 7.99
N LEU A 171 5.58 -1.57 7.60
CA LEU A 171 4.75 -1.39 6.41
C LEU A 171 3.37 -0.81 6.77
N ALA A 172 2.69 -0.24 5.79
CA ALA A 172 1.31 0.26 5.91
C ALA A 172 0.51 -0.03 4.64
N LEU A 173 -0.77 -0.33 4.83
CA LEU A 173 -1.74 -0.51 3.74
C LEU A 173 -2.21 0.83 3.14
N HIS A 174 -1.96 1.94 3.83
CA HIS A 174 -2.42 3.26 3.40
C HIS A 174 -1.63 3.73 2.18
N ASN A 175 -2.30 4.38 1.26
CA ASN A 175 -1.67 4.98 0.08
C ASN A 175 -1.05 6.34 0.43
N GLU A 176 0.10 6.31 1.11
CA GLU A 176 0.86 7.52 1.46
C GLU A 176 1.29 8.28 0.21
N VAL A 177 1.64 7.56 -0.86
CA VAL A 177 2.01 8.15 -2.16
C VAL A 177 0.88 8.99 -2.73
N GLN A 178 -0.37 8.49 -2.70
CA GLN A 178 -1.50 9.31 -3.15
C GLN A 178 -1.65 10.57 -2.31
N ARG A 179 -1.50 10.49 -0.99
CA ARG A 179 -1.56 11.66 -0.11
C ARG A 179 -0.47 12.67 -0.47
N ASP A 180 0.74 12.20 -0.74
CA ASP A 180 1.86 13.06 -1.14
C ASP A 180 1.59 13.71 -2.50
N VAL A 181 1.10 12.96 -3.50
CA VAL A 181 0.68 13.50 -4.80
C VAL A 181 -0.39 14.56 -4.65
N LEU A 182 -1.39 14.36 -3.79
CA LEU A 182 -2.45 15.36 -3.55
C LEU A 182 -1.90 16.61 -2.84
N ALA A 183 -0.94 16.44 -1.93
CA ALA A 183 -0.25 17.57 -1.30
C ALA A 183 0.61 18.37 -2.32
N LEU A 184 1.29 17.67 -3.23
CA LEU A 184 2.01 18.27 -4.36
C LEU A 184 1.05 19.05 -5.27
N ALA A 185 -0.07 18.43 -5.66
CA ALA A 185 -1.10 19.07 -6.48
C ALA A 185 -1.61 20.37 -5.85
N ALA A 186 -1.87 20.35 -4.53
CA ALA A 186 -2.29 21.55 -3.80
C ALA A 186 -1.22 22.65 -3.83
N ARG A 187 0.07 22.32 -3.68
CA ARG A 187 1.17 23.28 -3.79
C ARG A 187 1.29 23.91 -5.19
N HIS A 188 0.99 23.14 -6.24
CA HIS A 188 0.99 23.62 -7.61
C HIS A 188 -0.33 24.26 -8.03
N GLY A 189 -1.33 24.37 -7.15
CA GLY A 189 -2.64 24.93 -7.46
C GLY A 189 -3.47 24.09 -8.44
N VAL A 190 -3.14 22.80 -8.57
CA VAL A 190 -3.84 21.85 -9.45
C VAL A 190 -5.11 21.35 -8.78
N ARG A 191 -6.21 21.32 -9.53
CA ARG A 191 -7.49 20.80 -9.01
C ARG A 191 -7.41 19.31 -8.77
N VAL A 192 -8.10 18.85 -7.75
CA VAL A 192 -8.32 17.42 -7.50
C VAL A 192 -9.72 17.05 -7.95
N HIS A 193 -9.84 15.99 -8.74
CA HIS A 193 -11.13 15.45 -9.16
C HIS A 193 -11.96 15.05 -7.93
N GLN A 194 -13.20 15.53 -7.84
CA GLN A 194 -14.00 15.44 -6.61
C GLN A 194 -15.25 14.57 -6.76
N ASP A 195 -15.34 13.77 -7.80
CA ASP A 195 -16.49 12.89 -7.95
C ASP A 195 -16.57 11.91 -6.76
N LYS A 196 -17.78 11.82 -6.20
CA LYS A 196 -18.04 10.97 -5.05
C LYS A 196 -18.83 9.76 -5.49
N LEU A 197 -18.26 8.58 -5.29
CA LEU A 197 -19.05 7.36 -5.40
C LEU A 197 -20.14 7.38 -4.32
N ARG A 198 -21.38 7.57 -4.76
CA ARG A 198 -22.50 7.59 -3.84
C ARG A 198 -22.93 6.17 -3.47
N ILE A 199 -22.99 5.90 -2.18
CA ILE A 199 -23.56 4.69 -1.62
C ILE A 199 -25.00 5.03 -1.18
N ASP A 200 -25.99 4.59 -1.97
CA ASP A 200 -27.38 4.96 -1.73
C ASP A 200 -27.94 4.25 -0.48
N ASP A 201 -27.61 2.97 -0.30
CA ASP A 201 -28.09 2.14 0.82
C ASP A 201 -26.92 1.59 1.67
N PRO A 202 -26.18 2.45 2.40
CA PRO A 202 -24.96 2.02 3.11
C PRO A 202 -25.24 0.99 4.22
N VAL A 203 -26.43 1.06 4.83
CA VAL A 203 -26.84 0.09 5.87
C VAL A 203 -27.02 -1.29 5.26
N ASP A 204 -27.62 -1.38 4.08
CA ASP A 204 -27.87 -2.66 3.43
C ASP A 204 -26.60 -3.24 2.82
N VAL A 205 -25.67 -2.40 2.34
CA VAL A 205 -24.30 -2.86 1.98
C VAL A 205 -23.62 -3.51 3.19
N ILE A 206 -23.68 -2.90 4.37
CA ILE A 206 -23.09 -3.46 5.59
C ILE A 206 -23.77 -4.78 5.99
N LYS A 207 -25.09 -4.87 5.88
CA LYS A 207 -25.82 -6.11 6.15
C LYS A 207 -25.46 -7.22 5.16
N ASP A 208 -25.33 -6.89 3.88
CA ASP A 208 -24.95 -7.85 2.85
C ASP A 208 -23.52 -8.39 3.11
N VAL A 209 -22.57 -7.51 3.47
CA VAL A 209 -21.25 -7.95 3.94
C VAL A 209 -21.38 -8.82 5.20
N GLY A 210 -22.30 -8.48 6.12
CA GLY A 210 -22.58 -9.28 7.31
C GLY A 210 -23.18 -10.65 7.03
N ALA A 211 -23.84 -10.82 5.89
CA ALA A 211 -24.42 -12.08 5.43
C ALA A 211 -23.41 -12.98 4.68
N THR A 212 -22.13 -12.58 4.59
CA THR A 212 -21.08 -13.40 3.99
C THR A 212 -21.02 -14.77 4.68
N PRO A 213 -21.05 -15.88 3.92
CA PRO A 213 -20.97 -17.22 4.49
C PRO A 213 -19.69 -17.42 5.31
N LEU A 214 -19.78 -18.06 6.47
CA LEU A 214 -18.63 -18.30 7.34
C LEU A 214 -17.48 -18.99 6.60
N ALA A 215 -17.77 -19.97 5.74
CA ALA A 215 -16.73 -20.65 4.94
C ALA A 215 -15.94 -19.68 4.05
N SER A 216 -16.60 -18.68 3.46
CA SER A 216 -15.93 -17.66 2.65
C SER A 216 -15.07 -16.72 3.48
N GLU A 217 -15.49 -16.37 4.69
CA GLU A 217 -14.69 -15.59 5.61
C GLU A 217 -13.46 -16.34 6.12
N VAL A 218 -13.63 -17.64 6.40
CA VAL A 218 -12.53 -18.54 6.78
C VAL A 218 -11.51 -18.64 5.64
N ALA A 219 -11.95 -18.77 4.41
CA ALA A 219 -11.06 -18.79 3.24
C ALA A 219 -10.28 -17.48 3.07
N CYS A 220 -10.94 -16.32 3.30
CA CYS A 220 -10.25 -15.02 3.32
C CYS A 220 -9.18 -14.96 4.43
N LEU A 221 -9.50 -15.39 5.64
CA LEU A 221 -8.55 -15.41 6.76
C LEU A 221 -7.37 -16.34 6.47
N ASP A 222 -7.61 -17.54 5.94
CA ASP A 222 -6.54 -18.50 5.60
C ASP A 222 -5.59 -17.94 4.53
N ALA A 223 -6.12 -17.29 3.50
CA ALA A 223 -5.32 -16.63 2.47
C ALA A 223 -4.42 -15.53 3.07
N VAL A 224 -4.98 -14.69 3.96
CA VAL A 224 -4.21 -13.63 4.63
C VAL A 224 -3.15 -14.21 5.57
N VAL A 225 -3.47 -15.24 6.34
CA VAL A 225 -2.50 -15.91 7.22
C VAL A 225 -1.36 -16.52 6.39
N THR A 226 -1.67 -17.17 5.29
CA THR A 226 -0.68 -17.74 4.37
C THR A 226 0.24 -16.67 3.79
N LEU A 227 -0.32 -15.55 3.35
CA LEU A 227 0.45 -14.40 2.90
C LEU A 227 1.40 -13.87 3.99
N LEU A 228 0.90 -13.69 5.20
CA LEU A 228 1.70 -13.16 6.31
C LEU A 228 2.85 -14.08 6.72
N GLU A 229 2.69 -15.39 6.56
CA GLU A 229 3.74 -16.37 6.86
C GLU A 229 4.82 -16.45 5.77
N SER A 230 4.48 -16.20 4.51
CA SER A 230 5.34 -16.50 3.37
C SER A 230 5.87 -15.28 2.60
N ASP A 231 5.21 -14.11 2.65
CA ASP A 231 5.43 -13.06 1.63
C ASP A 231 5.94 -11.71 2.16
N LEU A 232 6.17 -11.55 3.46
CA LEU A 232 6.63 -10.27 4.04
C LEU A 232 7.94 -9.76 3.40
N GLY A 233 8.87 -10.66 3.09
CA GLY A 233 10.13 -10.33 2.41
C GLY A 233 9.90 -9.79 1.01
N ASN A 234 9.00 -10.41 0.25
CA ASN A 234 8.63 -9.97 -1.09
C ASN A 234 7.92 -8.62 -1.07
N MET A 235 7.03 -8.37 -0.10
CA MET A 235 6.38 -7.07 0.08
C MET A 235 7.42 -5.95 0.24
N GLN A 236 8.44 -6.15 1.08
CA GLN A 236 9.52 -5.18 1.27
C GLN A 236 10.39 -5.00 0.01
N ALA A 237 10.72 -6.10 -0.67
CA ALA A 237 11.49 -6.06 -1.91
C ALA A 237 10.72 -5.32 -3.03
N ARG A 238 9.43 -5.58 -3.17
CA ARG A 238 8.56 -4.87 -4.13
C ARG A 238 8.45 -3.39 -3.82
N ALA A 239 8.33 -3.03 -2.54
CA ALA A 239 8.29 -1.62 -2.13
C ALA A 239 9.57 -0.88 -2.51
N ARG A 240 10.75 -1.50 -2.35
CA ARG A 240 12.04 -0.94 -2.79
C ARG A 240 12.11 -0.81 -4.30
N ALA A 241 11.79 -1.87 -5.05
CA ALA A 241 11.80 -1.85 -6.50
C ALA A 241 10.88 -0.75 -7.06
N TRP A 242 9.69 -0.58 -6.49
CA TRP A 242 8.78 0.48 -6.85
C TRP A 242 9.37 1.87 -6.60
N ALA A 243 9.95 2.11 -5.42
CA ALA A 243 10.53 3.40 -5.05
C ALA A 243 11.71 3.79 -5.95
N LEU A 244 12.43 2.80 -6.49
CA LEU A 244 13.55 2.98 -7.42
C LEU A 244 13.12 3.07 -8.90
N GLY A 245 11.84 2.82 -9.22
CA GLY A 245 11.35 2.75 -10.58
C GLY A 245 11.78 1.49 -11.34
N ASP A 246 12.23 0.45 -10.62
CA ASP A 246 12.67 -0.82 -11.19
C ASP A 246 11.46 -1.72 -11.49
N VAL A 247 10.87 -1.50 -12.67
CA VAL A 247 9.68 -2.23 -13.11
C VAL A 247 10.00 -3.69 -13.43
N ASP A 248 11.21 -3.99 -13.89
CA ASP A 248 11.60 -5.36 -14.20
C ASP A 248 11.76 -6.20 -12.94
N ALA A 249 12.37 -5.65 -11.89
CA ALA A 249 12.37 -6.28 -10.58
C ALA A 249 10.95 -6.49 -10.05
N LEU A 250 10.05 -5.51 -10.18
CA LEU A 250 8.64 -5.65 -9.77
C LEU A 250 7.92 -6.80 -10.47
N ARG A 251 8.20 -7.03 -11.75
CA ARG A 251 7.61 -8.16 -12.52
C ARG A 251 8.13 -9.52 -12.07
N GLN A 252 9.38 -9.58 -11.60
CA GLN A 252 10.04 -10.82 -11.19
C GLN A 252 9.75 -11.22 -9.74
N ILE A 253 9.46 -10.26 -8.85
CA ILE A 253 9.17 -10.56 -7.47
C ILE A 253 7.75 -11.16 -7.36
N PRO A 254 7.59 -12.36 -6.81
CA PRO A 254 6.29 -12.98 -6.62
C PRO A 254 5.31 -12.06 -5.92
N HIS A 255 4.06 -12.14 -6.30
CA HIS A 255 2.96 -11.43 -5.67
C HIS A 255 1.89 -12.44 -5.27
N ALA A 256 1.76 -12.66 -3.98
CA ALA A 256 0.64 -13.43 -3.48
C ALA A 256 -0.62 -12.53 -3.48
N ASP A 257 -1.67 -13.01 -4.12
CA ASP A 257 -2.94 -12.30 -4.21
C ASP A 257 -3.83 -12.66 -3.01
N ASP A 258 -3.68 -11.89 -1.93
CA ASP A 258 -4.50 -11.99 -0.73
C ASP A 258 -5.88 -11.32 -0.88
N ARG A 259 -5.96 -10.34 -1.78
CA ARG A 259 -7.18 -9.54 -1.93
C ARG A 259 -8.27 -10.28 -2.65
N THR A 260 -7.93 -11.12 -3.63
CA THR A 260 -8.93 -11.87 -4.40
C THR A 260 -9.77 -12.76 -3.48
N ALA A 261 -9.17 -13.48 -2.54
CA ALA A 261 -9.91 -14.32 -1.60
C ALA A 261 -10.90 -13.50 -0.73
N CYS A 262 -10.44 -12.36 -0.20
CA CYS A 262 -11.27 -11.51 0.65
C CYS A 262 -12.32 -10.71 -0.15
N ILE A 263 -12.00 -10.23 -1.35
CA ILE A 263 -12.96 -9.60 -2.25
C ILE A 263 -14.02 -10.62 -2.69
N THR A 264 -13.61 -11.83 -3.06
CA THR A 264 -14.51 -12.92 -3.42
C THR A 264 -15.45 -13.26 -2.27
N ALA A 265 -14.93 -13.32 -1.04
CA ALA A 265 -15.74 -13.57 0.15
C ALA A 265 -16.89 -12.56 0.30
N VAL A 266 -16.61 -11.25 0.19
CA VAL A 266 -17.65 -10.20 0.34
C VAL A 266 -18.49 -10.00 -0.92
N SER A 267 -18.08 -10.51 -2.06
CA SER A 267 -18.78 -10.38 -3.35
C SER A 267 -19.90 -11.40 -3.54
N THR A 268 -20.38 -12.03 -2.48
CA THR A 268 -21.54 -12.93 -2.53
C THR A 268 -22.84 -12.17 -2.82
N SER A 269 -22.96 -10.92 -2.38
CA SER A 269 -24.08 -10.04 -2.67
C SER A 269 -23.91 -9.33 -4.01
N GLU A 270 -24.98 -9.28 -4.81
CA GLU A 270 -25.02 -8.50 -6.06
C GLU A 270 -24.79 -7.01 -5.82
N ARG A 271 -25.34 -6.45 -4.74
CA ARG A 271 -25.15 -5.04 -4.36
C ARG A 271 -23.68 -4.73 -4.12
N VAL A 272 -22.97 -5.60 -3.40
CA VAL A 272 -21.53 -5.41 -3.13
C VAL A 272 -20.70 -5.54 -4.42
N ARG A 273 -21.01 -6.55 -5.27
CA ARG A 273 -20.35 -6.69 -6.59
C ARG A 273 -20.53 -5.45 -7.45
N ASN A 274 -21.77 -4.96 -7.55
CA ASN A 274 -22.08 -3.77 -8.32
C ASN A 274 -21.42 -2.51 -7.77
N LEU A 275 -21.28 -2.38 -6.46
CA LEU A 275 -20.53 -1.26 -5.85
C LEU A 275 -19.04 -1.30 -6.22
N ILE A 276 -18.42 -2.48 -6.15
CA ILE A 276 -17.00 -2.68 -6.53
C ILE A 276 -16.80 -2.39 -8.03
N ALA A 277 -17.67 -2.91 -8.89
CA ALA A 277 -17.62 -2.68 -10.33
C ALA A 277 -17.76 -1.18 -10.66
N ARG A 278 -18.78 -0.51 -10.09
CA ARG A 278 -18.97 0.94 -10.29
C ARG A 278 -17.75 1.75 -9.84
N ALA A 279 -17.11 1.40 -8.73
CA ALA A 279 -15.91 2.12 -8.28
C ALA A 279 -14.74 2.02 -9.29
N GLN A 280 -14.68 0.93 -10.07
CA GLN A 280 -13.70 0.75 -11.14
C GLN A 280 -14.07 1.54 -12.40
N ASP A 281 -15.34 1.45 -12.81
CA ASP A 281 -15.88 2.13 -13.97
C ASP A 281 -15.84 3.65 -13.79
N ASP A 282 -16.24 4.16 -12.62
CA ASP A 282 -16.24 5.59 -12.30
C ASP A 282 -14.83 6.18 -12.41
N TRP A 283 -13.79 5.44 -11.94
CA TRP A 283 -12.41 5.90 -12.11
C TRP A 283 -12.01 5.98 -13.59
N LEU A 284 -12.36 4.97 -14.39
CA LEU A 284 -12.05 4.95 -15.82
C LEU A 284 -12.79 6.08 -16.57
N VAL A 285 -14.04 6.35 -16.20
CA VAL A 285 -14.81 7.49 -16.73
C VAL A 285 -14.13 8.80 -16.32
N ALA A 286 -13.79 8.96 -15.04
CA ALA A 286 -13.15 10.17 -14.55
C ALA A 286 -11.85 10.49 -15.29
N VAL A 287 -10.97 9.51 -15.55
CA VAL A 287 -9.71 9.76 -16.27
C VAL A 287 -9.92 10.03 -17.75
N THR A 288 -10.85 9.34 -18.42
CA THR A 288 -11.14 9.59 -19.84
C THR A 288 -11.82 10.93 -20.05
N ASP A 289 -12.74 11.32 -19.19
CA ASP A 289 -13.39 12.64 -19.24
C ASP A 289 -12.41 13.76 -18.91
N SER A 290 -11.53 13.57 -17.92
CA SER A 290 -10.49 14.53 -17.59
C SER A 290 -9.48 14.66 -18.74
N LEU A 291 -9.07 13.55 -19.37
CA LEU A 291 -8.20 13.55 -20.53
C LEU A 291 -8.86 14.29 -21.72
N ALA A 292 -10.17 14.14 -21.93
CA ALA A 292 -10.87 14.82 -23.00
C ALA A 292 -10.99 16.34 -22.76
N ARG A 293 -11.11 16.78 -21.50
CA ARG A 293 -11.28 18.20 -21.15
C ARG A 293 -9.97 18.97 -20.98
N ASN A 294 -8.93 18.31 -20.48
CA ASN A 294 -7.70 18.95 -20.05
C ASN A 294 -6.55 18.60 -20.99
N ARG A 295 -5.67 19.54 -21.27
CA ARG A 295 -4.43 19.27 -22.01
C ARG A 295 -3.49 18.36 -21.23
N GLY A 296 -3.49 18.46 -19.89
CA GLY A 296 -2.74 17.60 -19.00
C GLY A 296 -3.56 17.15 -17.81
N THR A 297 -3.55 15.86 -17.54
CA THR A 297 -4.18 15.21 -16.39
C THR A 297 -3.17 14.29 -15.73
N LEU A 298 -3.10 14.28 -14.41
CA LEU A 298 -2.34 13.29 -13.65
C LEU A 298 -3.34 12.35 -12.94
N ALA A 299 -3.12 11.06 -13.01
CA ALA A 299 -3.94 10.09 -12.31
C ALA A 299 -3.08 9.16 -11.45
N VAL A 300 -3.66 8.68 -10.36
CA VAL A 300 -3.06 7.66 -9.49
C VAL A 300 -3.90 6.40 -9.59
N GLN A 301 -3.26 5.23 -9.74
CA GLN A 301 -3.96 3.94 -9.72
C GLN A 301 -3.05 2.85 -9.18
N SER A 302 -3.61 1.77 -8.61
CA SER A 302 -2.79 0.62 -8.22
C SER A 302 -2.22 -0.09 -9.46
N MET A 303 -0.97 -0.55 -9.37
CA MET A 303 -0.33 -1.30 -10.46
C MET A 303 -1.08 -2.59 -10.80
N GLU A 304 -1.67 -3.22 -9.81
CA GLU A 304 -2.52 -4.40 -9.98
C GLU A 304 -3.69 -4.13 -10.94
N ARG A 305 -4.38 -2.98 -10.79
CA ARG A 305 -5.46 -2.56 -11.70
C ARG A 305 -4.98 -2.07 -13.05
N LEU A 306 -3.77 -1.51 -13.10
CA LEU A 306 -3.20 -1.03 -14.36
C LEU A 306 -2.77 -2.16 -15.28
N LEU A 307 -2.08 -3.18 -14.74
CA LEU A 307 -1.29 -4.16 -15.49
C LEU A 307 -2.00 -5.48 -15.76
N GLY A 308 -3.15 -5.77 -15.14
CA GLY A 308 -3.90 -7.01 -15.38
C GLY A 308 -4.27 -7.20 -16.87
N GLU A 309 -4.52 -8.43 -17.28
CA GLU A 309 -4.92 -8.78 -18.65
C GLU A 309 -6.15 -7.98 -19.12
N HIS A 310 -7.08 -7.76 -18.20
CA HIS A 310 -8.25 -6.87 -18.37
C HIS A 310 -8.06 -5.55 -17.63
N GLY A 311 -6.81 -5.15 -17.41
CA GLY A 311 -6.47 -3.95 -16.64
C GLY A 311 -6.80 -2.65 -17.38
N THR A 312 -6.69 -1.56 -16.64
CA THR A 312 -7.01 -0.23 -17.16
C THR A 312 -6.23 0.15 -18.41
N LEU A 313 -4.93 -0.21 -18.48
CA LEU A 313 -4.09 0.07 -19.66
C LEU A 313 -4.55 -0.71 -20.89
N ALA A 314 -4.94 -1.97 -20.72
CA ALA A 314 -5.52 -2.78 -21.80
C ALA A 314 -6.84 -2.17 -22.30
N THR A 315 -7.70 -1.73 -21.38
CA THR A 315 -8.97 -1.08 -21.71
C THR A 315 -8.76 0.25 -22.45
N LEU A 316 -7.80 1.07 -22.04
CA LEU A 316 -7.47 2.33 -22.73
C LEU A 316 -6.91 2.07 -24.13
N ARG A 317 -6.04 1.07 -24.31
CA ARG A 317 -5.56 0.67 -25.65
C ARG A 317 -6.71 0.23 -26.56
N ALA A 318 -7.62 -0.60 -26.04
CA ALA A 318 -8.80 -1.04 -26.80
C ALA A 318 -9.72 0.12 -27.22
N ARG A 319 -9.73 1.23 -26.47
CA ARG A 319 -10.44 2.47 -26.83
C ARG A 319 -9.68 3.37 -27.80
N GLY A 320 -8.49 2.95 -28.27
CA GLY A 320 -7.71 3.67 -29.29
C GLY A 320 -6.72 4.71 -28.75
N TYR A 321 -6.48 4.74 -27.44
CA TYR A 321 -5.46 5.62 -26.85
C TYR A 321 -4.05 5.07 -27.09
N THR A 322 -3.10 5.95 -27.40
CA THR A 322 -1.68 5.61 -27.45
C THR A 322 -1.11 5.61 -26.03
N ILE A 323 -0.44 4.52 -25.66
CA ILE A 323 0.13 4.36 -24.32
C ILE A 323 1.62 4.09 -24.44
N GLU A 324 2.41 4.97 -23.83
CA GLU A 324 3.83 4.84 -23.61
C GLU A 324 4.07 4.57 -22.12
N GLY A 325 5.01 3.73 -21.81
CA GLY A 325 5.28 3.50 -20.41
C GLY A 325 6.36 2.48 -20.13
N PRO A 326 6.68 2.30 -18.84
CA PRO A 326 7.78 1.47 -18.37
C PRO A 326 7.57 -0.02 -18.67
#